data_8a37a9fb140204628c707af4e4d866ca
#
_entry.id   8a37a9fb140204628c707af4e4d866ca
#
_cell.length_a   1.000
_cell.length_b   1.000
_cell.length_c   1.000
_cell.angle_alpha   90.00
_cell.angle_beta   90.00
_cell.angle_gamma   90.00
#
_symmetry.space_group_name_H-M   'P 1'
#
loop_
_entity.id
_entity.type
_entity.pdbx_description
1 polymer ?
#
loop_
_entity_poly.entity_id
_entity_poly.type
_entity_poly.pdbx_seq_one_letter_code
_entity_poly.pdbx_strand_id
1 'polypeptide(L)'
;VARGCIIILLGLALLPVGGEIQIVLVAMGITMVIVSWVPPLNFWWKVALFLIATVAATVLYAPQTLPQIYPLVAWIAYFIGGMLLYEIYLSNTHHRANIMHWVVTGVSLVIAVVGLYFRFDPNVPGWLRFTGHTGVAGEIILSVAVAAVVLHVCLIVGKRIPTLAYPFAALGSMSLTIYILHVLTAYYWQQNVALHSTMWALGFVIFFF
;
A
#
# COMPACT_ATOMS: atom_id res chain seq x y z
N VAL A 1 7.50 8.86 -15.28
CA VAL A 1 8.00 10.13 -14.73
C VAL A 1 6.88 11.15 -14.64
N ALA A 2 6.20 11.55 -15.73
CA ALA A 2 5.19 12.62 -15.73
C ALA A 2 4.08 12.43 -14.66
N ARG A 3 3.50 11.23 -14.56
CA ARG A 3 2.49 10.94 -13.53
C ARG A 3 3.02 11.14 -12.12
N GLY A 4 4.26 10.74 -11.83
CA GLY A 4 4.87 10.96 -10.53
C GLY A 4 5.04 12.44 -10.21
N CYS A 5 5.49 13.24 -11.18
CA CYS A 5 5.60 14.70 -11.00
C CYS A 5 4.25 15.35 -10.73
N ILE A 6 3.19 14.96 -11.44
CA ILE A 6 1.83 15.46 -11.20
C ILE A 6 1.37 15.12 -9.77
N ILE A 7 1.61 13.90 -9.31
CA ILE A 7 1.24 13.47 -7.96
C ILE A 7 2.04 14.24 -6.89
N ILE A 8 3.32 14.53 -7.13
CA ILE A 8 4.12 15.40 -6.24
C ILE A 8 3.49 16.78 -6.16
N LEU A 9 3.19 17.41 -7.30
CA LEU A 9 2.60 18.76 -7.33
C LEU A 9 1.25 18.80 -6.62
N LEU A 10 0.39 17.81 -6.83
CA LEU A 10 -0.88 17.67 -6.12
C LEU A 10 -0.66 17.49 -4.61
N GLY A 11 0.30 16.67 -4.21
CA GLY A 11 0.65 16.47 -2.81
C GLY A 11 1.14 17.76 -2.16
N LEU A 12 2.02 18.51 -2.83
CA LEU A 12 2.50 19.81 -2.35
C LEU A 12 1.37 20.83 -2.23
N ALA A 13 0.43 20.85 -3.17
CA ALA A 13 -0.73 21.72 -3.13
C ALA A 13 -1.68 21.40 -1.96
N LEU A 14 -1.71 20.16 -1.50
CA LEU A 14 -2.53 19.72 -0.37
C LEU A 14 -1.86 19.93 1.00
N LEU A 15 -0.55 20.15 1.07
CA LEU A 15 0.15 20.34 2.35
C LEU A 15 -0.46 21.43 3.24
N PRO A 16 -0.83 22.63 2.71
CA PRO A 16 -1.40 23.69 3.54
C PRO A 16 -2.76 23.35 4.14
N VAL A 17 -3.50 22.44 3.52
CA VAL A 17 -4.85 22.01 3.94
C VAL A 17 -4.88 20.60 4.55
N GLY A 18 -3.73 19.98 4.74
CA GLY A 18 -3.63 18.65 5.34
C GLY A 18 -4.00 18.63 6.82
N GLY A 19 -3.71 19.70 7.55
CA GLY A 19 -3.91 19.74 9.00
C GLY A 19 -3.13 18.63 9.70
N GLU A 20 -3.83 17.79 10.46
CA GLU A 20 -3.25 16.61 11.11
C GLU A 20 -3.09 15.39 10.17
N ILE A 21 -3.64 15.48 8.96
CA ILE A 21 -3.54 14.39 7.97
C ILE A 21 -2.17 14.43 7.29
N GLN A 22 -1.46 13.33 7.37
CA GLN A 22 -0.17 13.17 6.70
C GLN A 22 -0.37 12.96 5.18
N ILE A 23 0.10 13.91 4.38
CA ILE A 23 -0.04 13.85 2.92
C ILE A 23 0.96 12.85 2.31
N VAL A 24 0.45 11.69 1.94
CA VAL A 24 1.26 10.59 1.37
C VAL A 24 1.65 10.81 -0.10
N LEU A 25 0.92 11.66 -0.84
CA LEU A 25 1.11 11.83 -2.29
C LEU A 25 2.52 12.26 -2.67
N VAL A 26 3.17 13.09 -1.85
CA VAL A 26 4.54 13.53 -2.13
C VAL A 26 5.49 12.33 -2.12
N ALA A 27 5.44 11.50 -1.07
CA ALA A 27 6.28 10.31 -0.95
C ALA A 27 5.99 9.30 -2.09
N MET A 28 4.70 9.09 -2.41
CA MET A 28 4.28 8.23 -3.53
C MET A 28 4.82 8.75 -4.86
N GLY A 29 4.65 10.04 -5.14
CA GLY A 29 5.10 10.64 -6.39
C GLY A 29 6.62 10.57 -6.56
N ILE A 30 7.40 10.88 -5.50
CA ILE A 30 8.85 10.72 -5.49
C ILE A 30 9.24 9.28 -5.79
N THR A 31 8.62 8.32 -5.10
CA THR A 31 8.87 6.89 -5.32
C THR A 31 8.56 6.48 -6.76
N MET A 32 7.43 6.93 -7.33
CA MET A 32 7.08 6.67 -8.73
C MET A 32 8.14 7.17 -9.71
N VAL A 33 8.72 8.34 -9.47
CA VAL A 33 9.81 8.88 -10.30
C VAL A 33 11.06 8.02 -10.16
N ILE A 34 11.45 7.68 -8.92
CA ILE A 34 12.64 6.86 -8.64
C ILE A 34 12.53 5.48 -9.30
N VAL A 35 11.36 4.82 -9.20
CA VAL A 35 11.20 3.46 -9.75
C VAL A 35 10.72 3.43 -11.20
N SER A 36 10.65 4.57 -11.89
CA SER A 36 10.09 4.66 -13.25
C SER A 36 10.85 3.85 -14.31
N TRP A 37 12.08 3.47 -14.05
CA TRP A 37 12.92 2.64 -14.92
C TRP A 37 12.78 1.12 -14.64
N VAL A 38 12.13 0.72 -13.55
CA VAL A 38 12.00 -0.68 -13.15
C VAL A 38 11.02 -1.49 -14.01
N PRO A 39 9.88 -0.94 -14.51
CA PRO A 39 8.89 -1.70 -15.26
C PRO A 39 9.44 -2.54 -16.43
N PRO A 40 10.38 -2.05 -17.29
CA PRO A 40 10.89 -2.83 -18.41
C PRO A 40 11.85 -3.96 -18.02
N LEU A 41 12.27 -4.02 -16.77
CA LEU A 41 13.16 -5.09 -16.31
C LEU A 41 12.43 -6.44 -16.29
N ASN A 42 13.18 -7.52 -16.44
CA ASN A 42 12.61 -8.86 -16.30
C ASN A 42 12.23 -9.16 -14.83
N PHE A 43 11.41 -10.19 -14.65
CA PHE A 43 10.87 -10.60 -13.35
C PHE A 43 11.97 -10.79 -12.27
N TRP A 44 13.06 -11.47 -12.60
CA TRP A 44 14.12 -11.78 -11.64
C TRP A 44 14.89 -10.55 -11.16
N TRP A 45 15.09 -9.56 -12.03
CA TRP A 45 15.66 -8.28 -11.62
C TRP A 45 14.74 -7.52 -10.67
N LYS A 46 13.44 -7.56 -10.89
CA LYS A 46 12.47 -6.97 -9.95
C LYS A 46 12.48 -7.67 -8.61
N VAL A 47 12.57 -9.01 -8.59
CA VAL A 47 12.75 -9.78 -7.34
C VAL A 47 14.03 -9.36 -6.62
N ALA A 48 15.15 -9.28 -7.32
CA ALA A 48 16.43 -8.85 -6.72
C ALA A 48 16.32 -7.42 -6.15
N LEU A 49 15.76 -6.47 -6.90
CA LEU A 49 15.56 -5.10 -6.44
C LEU A 49 14.60 -5.01 -5.25
N PHE A 50 13.52 -5.81 -5.23
CA PHE A 50 12.62 -5.91 -4.09
C PHE A 50 13.35 -6.36 -2.82
N LEU A 51 14.15 -7.40 -2.92
CA LEU A 51 14.95 -7.91 -1.81
C LEU A 51 15.98 -6.88 -1.34
N ILE A 52 16.72 -6.26 -2.26
CA ILE A 52 17.68 -5.21 -1.94
C ILE A 52 17.01 -4.03 -1.25
N ALA A 53 15.87 -3.55 -1.76
CA ALA A 53 15.14 -2.45 -1.16
C ALA A 53 14.59 -2.81 0.23
N THR A 54 14.11 -4.05 0.41
CA THR A 54 13.63 -4.56 1.70
C THR A 54 14.77 -4.65 2.73
N VAL A 55 15.92 -5.18 2.33
CA VAL A 55 17.11 -5.24 3.20
C VAL A 55 17.60 -3.83 3.54
N ALA A 56 17.74 -2.95 2.54
CA ALA A 56 18.17 -1.57 2.74
C ALA A 56 17.21 -0.81 3.69
N ALA A 57 15.89 -0.94 3.50
CA ALA A 57 14.90 -0.36 4.39
C ALA A 57 15.06 -0.90 5.82
N THR A 58 15.22 -2.20 5.97
CA THR A 58 15.41 -2.85 7.27
C THR A 58 16.67 -2.35 7.99
N VAL A 59 17.79 -2.27 7.29
CA VAL A 59 19.06 -1.76 7.88
C VAL A 59 18.91 -0.30 8.31
N LEU A 60 18.22 0.50 7.51
CA LEU A 60 18.05 1.93 7.82
C LEU A 60 17.06 2.18 8.96
N TYR A 61 15.98 1.40 9.04
CA TYR A 61 14.85 1.71 9.94
C TYR A 61 14.74 0.80 11.16
N ALA A 62 15.31 -0.42 11.17
CA ALA A 62 15.26 -1.31 12.33
C ALA A 62 15.88 -0.72 13.62
N PRO A 63 16.96 0.09 13.56
CA PRO A 63 17.53 0.72 14.77
C PRO A 63 16.69 1.87 15.31
N GLN A 64 15.73 2.40 14.51
CA GLN A 64 14.96 3.57 14.90
C GLN A 64 13.84 3.21 15.89
N THR A 65 13.73 3.98 16.94
CA THR A 65 12.70 3.80 17.97
C THR A 65 11.42 4.56 17.67
N LEU A 66 11.50 5.59 16.82
CA LEU A 66 10.36 6.43 16.45
C LEU A 66 9.71 5.91 15.15
N PRO A 67 8.37 5.89 15.07
CA PRO A 67 7.67 5.53 13.86
C PRO A 67 8.06 6.45 12.70
N GLN A 68 8.41 5.85 11.57
CA GLN A 68 8.66 6.61 10.34
C GLN A 68 7.35 6.73 9.56
N ILE A 69 6.82 7.94 9.46
CA ILE A 69 5.51 8.15 8.83
C ILE A 69 5.51 7.67 7.38
N TYR A 70 6.58 8.00 6.62
CA TYR A 70 6.73 7.59 5.22
C TYR A 70 8.18 7.20 4.91
N PRO A 71 8.62 6.00 5.32
CA PRO A 71 10.00 5.54 5.07
C PRO A 71 10.21 5.30 3.56
N LEU A 72 10.86 6.24 2.87
CA LEU A 72 10.98 6.27 1.40
C LEU A 72 11.54 4.98 0.80
N VAL A 73 12.56 4.38 1.44
CA VAL A 73 13.15 3.13 0.95
C VAL A 73 12.16 1.97 1.04
N ALA A 74 11.33 1.92 2.10
CA ALA A 74 10.26 0.92 2.21
C ALA A 74 9.18 1.14 1.13
N TRP A 75 8.87 2.41 0.78
CA TRP A 75 7.97 2.73 -0.32
C TRP A 75 8.50 2.21 -1.66
N ILE A 76 9.82 2.28 -1.91
CA ILE A 76 10.44 1.68 -3.10
C ILE A 76 10.15 0.16 -3.12
N ALA A 77 10.33 -0.53 -1.98
CA ALA A 77 10.03 -1.96 -1.89
C ALA A 77 8.54 -2.24 -2.16
N TYR A 78 7.60 -1.46 -1.59
CA TYR A 78 6.17 -1.62 -1.85
C TYR A 78 5.82 -1.45 -3.32
N PHE A 79 6.37 -0.45 -4.00
CA PHE A 79 6.11 -0.22 -5.43
C PHE A 79 6.65 -1.39 -6.28
N ILE A 80 7.86 -1.87 -6.01
CA ILE A 80 8.42 -3.01 -6.74
C ILE A 80 7.62 -4.29 -6.42
N GLY A 81 7.22 -4.50 -5.16
CA GLY A 81 6.31 -5.57 -4.76
C GLY A 81 4.99 -5.53 -5.53
N GLY A 82 4.39 -4.36 -5.68
CA GLY A 82 3.19 -4.16 -6.51
C GLY A 82 3.42 -4.51 -7.99
N MET A 83 4.59 -4.17 -8.56
CA MET A 83 4.95 -4.57 -9.94
C MET A 83 5.08 -6.09 -10.08
N LEU A 84 5.65 -6.77 -9.09
CA LEU A 84 5.73 -8.23 -9.06
C LEU A 84 4.34 -8.86 -8.98
N LEU A 85 3.46 -8.35 -8.13
CA LEU A 85 2.07 -8.81 -8.06
C LEU A 85 1.33 -8.60 -9.38
N TYR A 86 1.54 -7.45 -10.05
CA TYR A 86 0.98 -7.20 -11.38
C TYR A 86 1.44 -8.27 -12.39
N GLU A 87 2.72 -8.59 -12.43
CA GLU A 87 3.25 -9.62 -13.35
C GLU A 87 2.70 -11.00 -13.04
N ILE A 88 2.60 -11.35 -11.77
CA ILE A 88 2.09 -12.66 -11.35
C ILE A 88 0.62 -12.81 -11.71
N TYR A 89 -0.23 -11.84 -11.34
CA TYR A 89 -1.68 -11.99 -11.37
C TYR A 89 -2.35 -11.43 -12.63
N LEU A 90 -1.76 -10.42 -13.28
CA LEU A 90 -2.43 -9.66 -14.34
C LEU A 90 -1.76 -9.78 -15.71
N SER A 91 -0.44 -9.99 -15.79
CA SER A 91 0.26 -10.07 -17.07
C SER A 91 0.32 -11.46 -17.68
N ASN A 92 0.23 -12.52 -16.84
CA ASN A 92 0.32 -13.90 -17.30
C ASN A 92 -1.04 -14.47 -17.71
N THR A 93 -1.22 -14.71 -19.02
CA THR A 93 -2.45 -15.27 -19.61
C THR A 93 -2.42 -16.78 -19.80
N HIS A 94 -1.33 -17.47 -19.44
CA HIS A 94 -1.17 -18.90 -19.69
C HIS A 94 -1.85 -19.80 -18.62
N HIS A 95 -2.20 -21.02 -19.01
CA HIS A 95 -2.87 -22.00 -18.12
C HIS A 95 -2.06 -22.33 -16.85
N ARG A 96 -0.73 -22.28 -16.92
CA ARG A 96 0.16 -22.38 -15.74
C ARG A 96 0.02 -21.20 -14.76
N ALA A 97 -0.52 -20.06 -15.20
CA ALA A 97 -0.77 -18.90 -14.37
C ALA A 97 -1.73 -19.22 -13.21
N ASN A 98 -2.76 -20.04 -13.45
CA ASN A 98 -3.73 -20.37 -12.41
C ASN A 98 -3.09 -21.10 -11.22
N ILE A 99 -2.20 -22.07 -11.48
CA ILE A 99 -1.51 -22.81 -10.40
C ILE A 99 -0.61 -21.84 -9.62
N MET A 100 0.15 -21.00 -10.34
CA MET A 100 1.03 -20.01 -9.71
C MET A 100 0.26 -19.00 -8.85
N HIS A 101 -0.92 -18.55 -9.31
CA HIS A 101 -1.78 -17.66 -8.51
C HIS A 101 -2.17 -18.32 -7.18
N TRP A 102 -2.61 -19.57 -7.20
CA TRP A 102 -2.99 -20.29 -5.99
C TRP A 102 -1.81 -20.56 -5.07
N VAL A 103 -0.64 -20.93 -5.61
CA VAL A 103 0.58 -21.14 -4.82
C VAL A 103 1.02 -19.84 -4.14
N VAL A 104 1.13 -18.74 -4.91
CA VAL A 104 1.54 -17.46 -4.37
C VAL A 104 0.53 -16.98 -3.33
N THR A 105 -0.77 -17.11 -3.60
CA THR A 105 -1.81 -16.72 -2.63
C THR A 105 -1.76 -17.58 -1.36
N GLY A 106 -1.57 -18.90 -1.49
CA GLY A 106 -1.47 -19.79 -0.35
C GLY A 106 -0.27 -19.46 0.55
N VAL A 107 0.91 -19.26 -0.04
CA VAL A 107 2.11 -18.81 0.68
C VAL A 107 1.87 -17.44 1.33
N SER A 108 1.28 -16.49 0.59
CA SER A 108 0.97 -15.16 1.10
C SER A 108 -0.04 -15.20 2.25
N LEU A 109 -1.03 -16.10 2.19
CA LEU A 109 -2.00 -16.28 3.26
C LEU A 109 -1.32 -16.79 4.55
N VAL A 110 -0.42 -17.76 4.43
CA VAL A 110 0.37 -18.24 5.58
C VAL A 110 1.20 -17.10 6.18
N ILE A 111 1.90 -16.33 5.34
CA ILE A 111 2.68 -15.17 5.80
C ILE A 111 1.77 -14.14 6.48
N ALA A 112 0.59 -13.86 5.90
CA ALA A 112 -0.36 -12.92 6.46
C ALA A 112 -0.88 -13.39 7.84
N VAL A 113 -1.28 -14.65 7.98
CA VAL A 113 -1.76 -15.21 9.25
C VAL A 113 -0.66 -15.16 10.31
N VAL A 114 0.55 -15.64 9.98
CA VAL A 114 1.69 -15.61 10.91
C VAL A 114 2.06 -14.17 11.29
N GLY A 115 2.17 -13.27 10.33
CA GLY A 115 2.51 -11.88 10.58
C GLY A 115 1.46 -11.14 11.40
N LEU A 116 0.17 -11.41 11.16
CA LEU A 116 -0.91 -10.82 11.97
C LEU A 116 -0.94 -11.39 13.38
N TYR A 117 -0.66 -12.68 13.55
CA TYR A 117 -0.57 -13.32 14.88
C TYR A 117 0.54 -12.69 15.73
N PHE A 118 1.73 -12.49 15.16
CA PHE A 118 2.88 -11.90 15.85
C PHE A 118 2.94 -10.37 15.79
N ARG A 119 1.90 -9.71 15.28
CA ARG A 119 1.92 -8.26 15.00
C ARG A 119 2.26 -7.40 16.22
N PHE A 120 1.79 -7.79 17.39
CA PHE A 120 1.95 -7.03 18.63
C PHE A 120 2.79 -7.77 19.68
N ASP A 121 3.47 -8.86 19.28
CA ASP A 121 4.35 -9.58 20.19
C ASP A 121 5.63 -8.78 20.43
N PRO A 122 5.95 -8.40 21.69
CA PRO A 122 7.14 -7.63 22.03
C PRO A 122 8.44 -8.43 21.85
N ASN A 123 8.37 -9.76 21.75
CA ASN A 123 9.54 -10.62 21.58
C ASN A 123 10.00 -10.71 20.12
N VAL A 124 9.23 -10.19 19.17
CA VAL A 124 9.64 -10.17 17.76
C VAL A 124 10.82 -9.23 17.58
N PRO A 125 11.92 -9.70 16.95
CA PRO A 125 13.09 -8.87 16.69
C PRO A 125 12.74 -7.60 15.91
N GLY A 126 13.43 -6.49 16.21
CA GLY A 126 13.13 -5.18 15.62
C GLY A 126 13.11 -5.17 14.09
N TRP A 127 13.95 -5.97 13.43
CA TRP A 127 14.02 -6.11 11.98
C TRP A 127 12.86 -6.90 11.35
N LEU A 128 12.10 -7.65 12.18
CA LEU A 128 10.97 -8.48 11.75
C LEU A 128 9.63 -7.96 12.32
N ARG A 129 9.57 -6.74 12.80
CA ARG A 129 8.31 -6.17 13.31
C ARG A 129 7.24 -6.15 12.21
N PHE A 130 6.02 -6.57 12.58
CA PHE A 130 4.86 -6.61 11.69
C PHE A 130 3.91 -5.41 11.89
N THR A 131 4.27 -4.48 12.76
CA THR A 131 3.50 -3.24 12.99
C THR A 131 3.73 -2.24 11.85
N GLY A 132 2.71 -1.44 11.53
CA GLY A 132 2.81 -0.41 10.51
C GLY A 132 3.76 0.74 10.89
N HIS A 133 4.25 1.46 9.88
CA HIS A 133 5.14 2.62 10.00
C HIS A 133 6.53 2.32 10.59
N THR A 134 6.99 1.10 10.45
CA THR A 134 8.36 0.70 10.86
C THR A 134 9.34 0.68 9.68
N GLY A 135 8.84 0.39 8.49
CA GLY A 135 9.64 0.32 7.26
C GLY A 135 10.60 -0.87 7.21
N VAL A 136 10.41 -1.89 8.07
CA VAL A 136 11.29 -3.07 8.15
C VAL A 136 10.73 -4.27 7.40
N ALA A 137 11.54 -5.31 7.24
CA ALA A 137 11.22 -6.49 6.43
C ALA A 137 9.87 -7.14 6.81
N GLY A 138 9.58 -7.27 8.10
CA GLY A 138 8.33 -7.88 8.56
C GLY A 138 7.10 -7.13 8.05
N GLU A 139 7.09 -5.80 8.20
CA GLU A 139 6.00 -4.96 7.70
C GLU A 139 5.89 -5.03 6.17
N ILE A 140 7.02 -4.91 5.45
CA ILE A 140 7.04 -4.92 3.98
C ILE A 140 6.50 -6.25 3.45
N ILE A 141 7.00 -7.38 3.95
CA ILE A 141 6.61 -8.71 3.53
C ILE A 141 5.14 -8.97 3.86
N LEU A 142 4.70 -8.61 5.08
CA LEU A 142 3.30 -8.74 5.48
C LEU A 142 2.37 -7.94 4.57
N SER A 143 2.71 -6.68 4.29
CA SER A 143 1.90 -5.80 3.46
C SER A 143 1.76 -6.33 2.03
N VAL A 144 2.86 -6.80 1.42
CA VAL A 144 2.83 -7.39 0.07
C VAL A 144 2.06 -8.71 0.07
N ALA A 145 2.19 -9.54 1.12
CA ALA A 145 1.45 -10.78 1.25
C ALA A 145 -0.07 -10.54 1.39
N VAL A 146 -0.48 -9.60 2.24
CA VAL A 146 -1.89 -9.21 2.37
C VAL A 146 -2.42 -8.67 1.04
N ALA A 147 -1.65 -7.80 0.36
CA ALA A 147 -2.03 -7.28 -0.95
C ALA A 147 -2.20 -8.38 -2.01
N ALA A 148 -1.35 -9.42 -1.99
CA ALA A 148 -1.46 -10.58 -2.89
C ALA A 148 -2.77 -11.36 -2.66
N VAL A 149 -3.11 -11.63 -1.40
CA VAL A 149 -4.36 -12.33 -1.03
C VAL A 149 -5.57 -11.50 -1.46
N VAL A 150 -5.61 -10.22 -1.10
CA VAL A 150 -6.72 -9.32 -1.45
C VAL A 150 -6.88 -9.19 -2.96
N LEU A 151 -5.78 -9.01 -3.70
CA LEU A 151 -5.81 -8.91 -5.16
C LEU A 151 -6.40 -10.17 -5.79
N HIS A 152 -5.96 -11.37 -5.35
CA HIS A 152 -6.50 -12.62 -5.88
C HIS A 152 -7.99 -12.79 -5.57
N VAL A 153 -8.43 -12.46 -4.36
CA VAL A 153 -9.85 -12.47 -3.99
C VAL A 153 -10.63 -11.50 -4.88
N CYS A 154 -10.17 -10.27 -5.07
CA CYS A 154 -10.79 -9.30 -5.94
C CYS A 154 -10.90 -9.80 -7.40
N LEU A 155 -9.87 -10.48 -7.91
CA LEU A 155 -9.91 -11.08 -9.26
C LEU A 155 -10.94 -12.19 -9.37
N ILE A 156 -11.08 -13.05 -8.33
CA ILE A 156 -12.11 -14.11 -8.31
C ILE A 156 -13.51 -13.48 -8.25
N VAL A 157 -13.72 -12.54 -7.33
CA VAL A 157 -15.03 -11.85 -7.15
C VAL A 157 -15.40 -11.09 -8.41
N GLY A 158 -14.47 -10.34 -9.00
CA GLY A 158 -14.70 -9.60 -10.25
C GLY A 158 -15.10 -10.48 -11.43
N LYS A 159 -14.56 -11.72 -11.49
CA LYS A 159 -14.92 -12.69 -12.53
C LYS A 159 -16.25 -13.40 -12.26
N ARG A 160 -16.55 -13.72 -11.00
CA ARG A 160 -17.72 -14.54 -10.65
C ARG A 160 -18.97 -13.72 -10.34
N ILE A 161 -18.80 -12.55 -9.75
CA ILE A 161 -19.91 -11.69 -9.28
C ILE A 161 -19.60 -10.24 -9.68
N PRO A 162 -19.63 -9.92 -11.01
CA PRO A 162 -19.25 -8.59 -11.50
C PRO A 162 -20.14 -7.47 -10.95
N THR A 163 -21.40 -7.74 -10.66
CA THR A 163 -22.32 -6.77 -10.05
C THR A 163 -21.89 -6.33 -8.66
N LEU A 164 -21.37 -7.27 -7.86
CA LEU A 164 -20.81 -6.96 -6.53
C LEU A 164 -19.47 -6.23 -6.64
N ALA A 165 -18.65 -6.56 -7.64
CA ALA A 165 -17.35 -5.94 -7.84
C ALA A 165 -17.44 -4.50 -8.39
N TYR A 166 -18.52 -4.17 -9.10
CA TYR A 166 -18.67 -2.88 -9.81
C TYR A 166 -18.50 -1.65 -8.90
N PRO A 167 -19.18 -1.51 -7.75
CA PRO A 167 -19.03 -0.33 -6.91
C PRO A 167 -17.59 -0.18 -6.39
N PHE A 168 -16.91 -1.27 -6.03
CA PHE A 168 -15.52 -1.23 -5.58
C PHE A 168 -14.55 -0.86 -6.73
N ALA A 169 -14.81 -1.35 -7.94
CA ALA A 169 -14.03 -0.97 -9.12
C ALA A 169 -14.23 0.51 -9.47
N ALA A 170 -15.45 1.03 -9.36
CA ALA A 170 -15.76 2.43 -9.56
C ALA A 170 -15.03 3.32 -8.53
N LEU A 171 -15.10 2.99 -7.25
CA LEU A 171 -14.36 3.68 -6.19
C LEU A 171 -12.86 3.63 -6.43
N GLY A 172 -12.32 2.45 -6.80
CA GLY A 172 -10.89 2.29 -7.12
C GLY A 172 -10.42 3.16 -8.27
N SER A 173 -11.26 3.33 -9.31
CA SER A 173 -10.94 4.21 -10.46
C SER A 173 -10.91 5.69 -10.08
N MET A 174 -11.61 6.09 -9.02
CA MET A 174 -11.68 7.46 -8.50
C MET A 174 -10.82 7.68 -7.26
N SER A 175 -9.92 6.75 -6.93
CA SER A 175 -9.17 6.74 -5.66
C SER A 175 -8.43 8.07 -5.37
N LEU A 176 -7.82 8.70 -6.37
CA LEU A 176 -7.16 10.00 -6.20
C LEU A 176 -8.17 11.12 -5.90
N THR A 177 -9.30 11.14 -6.59
CA THR A 177 -10.37 12.12 -6.34
C THR A 177 -10.92 11.98 -4.93
N ILE A 178 -11.20 10.73 -4.50
CA ILE A 178 -11.68 10.42 -3.15
C ILE A 178 -10.65 10.86 -2.11
N TYR A 179 -9.36 10.59 -2.34
CA TYR A 179 -8.30 11.02 -1.44
C TYR A 179 -8.26 12.56 -1.29
N ILE A 180 -8.32 13.31 -2.39
CA ILE A 180 -8.32 14.78 -2.35
C ILE A 180 -9.55 15.29 -1.60
N LEU A 181 -10.74 14.77 -1.92
CA LEU A 181 -11.97 15.12 -1.24
C LEU A 181 -11.90 14.80 0.26
N HIS A 182 -11.36 13.63 0.62
CA HIS A 182 -11.16 13.25 2.02
C HIS A 182 -10.28 14.25 2.77
N VAL A 183 -9.12 14.65 2.20
CA VAL A 183 -8.23 15.63 2.82
C VAL A 183 -8.92 16.99 2.99
N LEU A 184 -9.59 17.49 1.96
CA LEU A 184 -10.29 18.77 2.00
C LEU A 184 -11.45 18.77 3.00
N THR A 185 -12.23 17.69 3.02
CA THR A 185 -13.35 17.55 3.94
C THR A 185 -12.87 17.43 5.38
N ALA A 186 -11.83 16.63 5.63
CA ALA A 186 -11.25 16.52 6.97
C ALA A 186 -10.67 17.82 7.46
N TYR A 187 -10.01 18.61 6.60
CA TYR A 187 -9.55 19.97 6.93
C TYR A 187 -10.71 20.87 7.34
N TYR A 188 -11.79 20.90 6.55
CA TYR A 188 -12.99 21.69 6.88
C TYR A 188 -13.59 21.29 8.23
N TRP A 189 -13.67 19.99 8.52
CA TRP A 189 -14.20 19.47 9.78
C TRP A 189 -13.29 19.82 10.97
N GLN A 190 -11.96 19.70 10.82
CA GLN A 190 -11.02 20.09 11.86
C GLN A 190 -11.15 21.57 12.25
N GLN A 191 -11.49 22.43 11.28
CA GLN A 191 -11.64 23.88 11.53
C GLN A 191 -13.00 24.24 12.17
N ASN A 192 -14.06 23.49 11.86
CA ASN A 192 -15.43 23.91 12.15
C ASN A 192 -16.16 23.02 13.17
N VAL A 193 -15.66 21.84 13.46
CA VAL A 193 -16.34 20.87 14.33
C VAL A 193 -15.34 20.22 15.28
N ALA A 194 -15.64 20.24 16.58
CA ALA A 194 -14.87 19.49 17.57
C ALA A 194 -15.08 17.99 17.36
N LEU A 195 -14.16 17.33 16.65
CA LEU A 195 -14.23 15.94 16.20
C LEU A 195 -13.98 14.90 17.33
N HIS A 196 -14.49 15.14 18.53
CA HIS A 196 -14.28 14.25 19.66
C HIS A 196 -15.35 13.18 19.84
N SER A 197 -16.32 13.03 18.94
CA SER A 197 -17.35 12.01 19.07
C SER A 197 -17.22 10.91 18.00
N THR A 198 -17.29 9.66 18.47
CA THR A 198 -17.31 8.43 17.63
C THR A 198 -18.43 8.47 16.57
N MET A 199 -19.52 9.20 16.82
CA MET A 199 -20.64 9.39 15.90
C MET A 199 -20.22 10.11 14.60
N TRP A 200 -19.29 11.07 14.69
CA TRP A 200 -18.79 11.80 13.53
C TRP A 200 -17.83 10.96 12.70
N ALA A 201 -17.01 10.12 13.32
CA ALA A 201 -16.16 9.17 12.61
C ALA A 201 -17.00 8.16 11.80
N LEU A 202 -18.11 7.66 12.38
CA LEU A 202 -19.04 6.78 11.68
C LEU A 202 -19.77 7.51 10.53
N GLY A 203 -20.25 8.74 10.77
CA GLY A 203 -20.86 9.56 9.72
C GLY A 203 -19.93 9.84 8.56
N PHE A 204 -18.64 10.09 8.84
CA PHE A 204 -17.62 10.30 7.83
C PHE A 204 -17.37 9.02 7.00
N VAL A 205 -17.27 7.86 7.64
CA VAL A 205 -17.16 6.57 6.96
C VAL A 205 -18.37 6.31 6.06
N ILE A 206 -19.59 6.52 6.57
CA ILE A 206 -20.85 6.30 5.79
C ILE A 206 -20.94 7.27 4.60
N PHE A 207 -20.45 8.50 4.72
CA PHE A 207 -20.51 9.49 3.64
C PHE A 207 -19.51 9.20 2.50
N PHE A 208 -18.36 8.56 2.80
CA PHE A 208 -17.32 8.27 1.82
C PHE A 208 -17.29 6.81 1.32
N PHE A 209 -18.05 5.91 1.94
CA PHE A 209 -18.18 4.50 1.55
C PHE A 209 -19.63 4.10 1.32
#